data_3b3beafe542c67c3146e97833b809d90
#
_entry.id   3b3beafe542c67c3146e97833b809d90
#
_cell.length_a   1.000
_cell.length_b   1.000
_cell.length_c   1.000
_cell.angle_alpha   90.00
_cell.angle_beta   90.00
_cell.angle_gamma   90.00
#
_symmetry.space_group_name_H-M   'P 1'
#
loop_
_entity.id
_entity.type
_entity.pdbx_description
1 polymer ?
#
loop_
_entity_poly.entity_id
_entity_poly.type
_entity_poly.pdbx_seq_one_letter_code
_entity_poly.pdbx_strand_id
1 'polypeptide(L)'
;MKSAPPPFDPELGAALELIREMIQPGLAPEDIEAVRQGPGIALLAELDLTLGGAFEVEDRTVPGPQGSPEISLLICRPTGPAPQRPRPVVYHVHGGGMIIGNNRVGVDVALEWARELDMVVVSVEYRLAPEHPHPAPVDDVYAGLLWTAEHAAELGADPERIVLAGASAGGGLAAALALLLRDRQGPRLLGQLLLCPMLDDRNDTPSSHQMAGLGVWDRTANETGWTALLGERRGGPDVSPYAAPARAEDLSGLPPAFLDVGSAETFRDEVVAYASRIWQAGGVAELHVWPGGFHGFDGFAPQAALSRSARAAHLDWLRRLLAE
;
A
#
# COMPACT_ATOMS: atom_id res chain seq x y z
N MET A 1 -12.50 28.16 -11.87
CA MET A 1 -13.26 27.16 -12.66
C MET A 1 -12.77 25.80 -12.22
N LYS A 2 -13.66 24.85 -11.84
CA LYS A 2 -13.24 23.46 -11.60
C LYS A 2 -12.74 22.92 -12.93
N SER A 3 -11.46 22.48 -13.00
CA SER A 3 -10.95 21.83 -14.19
C SER A 3 -11.62 20.45 -14.33
N ALA A 4 -11.96 20.06 -15.56
CA ALA A 4 -12.56 18.76 -15.80
C ALA A 4 -11.59 17.63 -15.40
N PRO A 5 -12.07 16.50 -14.85
CA PRO A 5 -11.24 15.34 -14.59
C PRO A 5 -10.74 14.73 -15.91
N PRO A 6 -9.58 14.04 -15.90
CA PRO A 6 -9.20 13.18 -17.01
C PRO A 6 -10.28 12.11 -17.26
N PRO A 7 -10.50 11.69 -18.53
CA PRO A 7 -11.44 10.61 -18.82
C PRO A 7 -10.93 9.28 -18.28
N PHE A 8 -11.85 8.41 -17.86
CA PHE A 8 -11.52 7.03 -17.59
C PHE A 8 -11.17 6.26 -18.87
N ASP A 9 -10.28 5.29 -18.78
CA ASP A 9 -10.10 4.30 -19.83
C ASP A 9 -11.44 3.60 -20.12
N PRO A 10 -11.80 3.31 -21.37
CA PRO A 10 -13.12 2.74 -21.69
C PRO A 10 -13.42 1.40 -21.01
N GLU A 11 -12.45 0.47 -20.93
CA GLU A 11 -12.63 -0.81 -20.22
C GLU A 11 -12.80 -0.58 -18.73
N LEU A 12 -11.96 0.29 -18.15
CA LEU A 12 -12.02 0.62 -16.73
C LEU A 12 -13.26 1.40 -16.35
N GLY A 13 -13.73 2.31 -17.24
CA GLY A 13 -14.98 3.04 -17.04
C GLY A 13 -16.18 2.10 -16.98
N ALA A 14 -16.24 1.11 -17.88
CA ALA A 14 -17.30 0.08 -17.86
C ALA A 14 -17.24 -0.79 -16.57
N ALA A 15 -16.05 -1.17 -16.13
CA ALA A 15 -15.89 -1.89 -14.87
C ALA A 15 -16.30 -1.04 -13.66
N LEU A 16 -15.95 0.25 -13.65
CA LEU A 16 -16.28 1.18 -12.58
C LEU A 16 -17.80 1.34 -12.38
N GLU A 17 -18.60 1.31 -13.44
CA GLU A 17 -20.06 1.36 -13.32
C GLU A 17 -20.60 0.16 -12.54
N LEU A 18 -20.04 -1.05 -12.74
CA LEU A 18 -20.40 -2.24 -11.96
C LEU A 18 -19.90 -2.17 -10.52
N ILE A 19 -18.68 -1.68 -10.32
CA ILE A 19 -18.08 -1.54 -8.97
C ILE A 19 -18.89 -0.56 -8.13
N ARG A 20 -19.45 0.48 -8.73
CA ARG A 20 -20.29 1.48 -8.04
C ARG A 20 -21.60 0.93 -7.48
N GLU A 21 -22.04 -0.21 -7.91
CA GLU A 21 -23.18 -0.91 -7.28
C GLU A 21 -22.83 -1.40 -5.86
N MET A 22 -21.53 -1.65 -5.60
CA MET A 22 -21.03 -2.16 -4.32
C MET A 22 -20.26 -1.09 -3.52
N ILE A 23 -19.52 -0.21 -4.20
CA ILE A 23 -18.66 0.80 -3.58
C ILE A 23 -19.08 2.17 -4.11
N GLN A 24 -19.77 2.94 -3.28
CA GLN A 24 -20.15 4.30 -3.61
C GLN A 24 -19.01 5.27 -3.25
N PRO A 25 -18.76 6.32 -4.05
CA PRO A 25 -17.86 7.41 -3.65
C PRO A 25 -18.43 8.16 -2.44
N GLY A 26 -17.56 8.85 -1.70
CA GLY A 26 -18.01 9.72 -0.61
C GLY A 26 -18.17 9.01 0.73
N LEU A 27 -17.33 8.02 1.03
CA LEU A 27 -17.29 7.37 2.36
C LEU A 27 -17.26 8.41 3.48
N ALA A 28 -18.34 8.47 4.27
CA ALA A 28 -18.46 9.37 5.42
C ALA A 28 -17.98 8.69 6.73
N PRO A 29 -17.65 9.44 7.78
CA PRO A 29 -17.20 8.84 9.05
C PRO A 29 -18.17 7.83 9.65
N GLU A 30 -19.47 8.08 9.54
CA GLU A 30 -20.56 7.20 10.01
C GLU A 30 -20.66 5.88 9.26
N ASP A 31 -20.08 5.78 8.05
CA ASP A 31 -20.15 4.59 7.21
C ASP A 31 -19.00 3.60 7.49
N ILE A 32 -17.95 4.02 8.21
CA ILE A 32 -16.74 3.22 8.43
C ILE A 32 -17.07 1.83 8.98
N GLU A 33 -17.88 1.76 10.03
CA GLU A 33 -18.22 0.48 10.66
C GLU A 33 -19.04 -0.42 9.74
N ALA A 34 -19.97 0.16 8.99
CA ALA A 34 -20.77 -0.60 8.01
C ALA A 34 -19.90 -1.19 6.89
N VAL A 35 -18.89 -0.46 6.42
CA VAL A 35 -17.95 -0.94 5.41
C VAL A 35 -17.05 -2.03 5.97
N ARG A 36 -16.56 -1.89 7.21
CA ARG A 36 -15.76 -2.93 7.89
C ARG A 36 -16.49 -4.25 8.04
N GLN A 37 -17.81 -4.21 8.23
CA GLN A 37 -18.66 -5.40 8.34
C GLN A 37 -19.30 -5.81 7.00
N GLY A 38 -19.01 -5.07 5.93
CA GLY A 38 -19.61 -5.26 4.62
C GLY A 38 -19.11 -6.50 3.88
N PRO A 39 -19.83 -6.90 2.82
CA PRO A 39 -19.53 -8.11 2.06
C PRO A 39 -18.14 -8.07 1.41
N GLY A 40 -17.60 -6.90 1.07
CA GLY A 40 -16.26 -6.78 0.50
C GLY A 40 -15.16 -7.29 1.43
N ILE A 41 -15.28 -7.02 2.74
CA ILE A 41 -14.34 -7.55 3.74
C ILE A 41 -14.59 -9.04 4.00
N ALA A 42 -15.87 -9.47 4.02
CA ALA A 42 -16.20 -10.88 4.21
C ALA A 42 -15.62 -11.78 3.11
N LEU A 43 -15.60 -11.32 1.85
CA LEU A 43 -15.02 -12.06 0.73
C LEU A 43 -13.51 -12.30 0.87
N LEU A 44 -12.79 -11.49 1.64
CA LEU A 44 -11.37 -11.69 1.88
C LEU A 44 -11.07 -12.99 2.65
N ALA A 45 -12.01 -13.48 3.45
CA ALA A 45 -11.88 -14.75 4.17
C ALA A 45 -11.97 -15.97 3.23
N GLU A 46 -12.53 -15.80 2.03
CA GLU A 46 -12.68 -16.85 1.02
C GLU A 46 -11.51 -16.93 0.04
N LEU A 47 -10.51 -16.03 0.16
CA LEU A 47 -9.35 -16.05 -0.72
C LEU A 47 -8.52 -17.33 -0.52
N ASP A 48 -8.18 -18.02 -1.62
CA ASP A 48 -7.21 -19.10 -1.60
C ASP A 48 -5.78 -18.54 -1.50
N LEU A 49 -5.35 -18.29 -0.28
CA LEU A 49 -4.00 -17.80 0.00
C LEU A 49 -2.90 -18.84 -0.28
N THR A 50 -3.28 -20.11 -0.47
CA THR A 50 -2.33 -21.16 -0.85
C THR A 50 -1.98 -21.14 -2.33
N LEU A 51 -2.75 -20.43 -3.16
CA LEU A 51 -2.67 -20.47 -4.64
C LEU A 51 -2.62 -21.91 -5.18
N GLY A 52 -3.54 -22.75 -4.70
CA GLY A 52 -3.60 -24.16 -5.10
C GLY A 52 -2.50 -25.03 -4.50
N GLY A 53 -1.96 -24.66 -3.32
CA GLY A 53 -0.92 -25.39 -2.61
C GLY A 53 0.50 -24.93 -2.92
N ALA A 54 0.66 -23.82 -3.64
CA ALA A 54 1.98 -23.22 -3.89
C ALA A 54 2.58 -22.56 -2.64
N PHE A 55 1.74 -22.19 -1.67
CA PHE A 55 2.16 -21.56 -0.42
C PHE A 55 1.64 -22.31 0.80
N GLU A 56 2.47 -22.40 1.83
CA GLU A 56 2.09 -22.66 3.20
C GLU A 56 1.70 -21.33 3.85
N VAL A 57 0.53 -21.28 4.51
CA VAL A 57 -0.07 -20.06 5.07
C VAL A 57 -0.15 -20.18 6.59
N GLU A 58 0.30 -19.13 7.27
CA GLU A 58 0.32 -19.06 8.73
C GLU A 58 -0.11 -17.67 9.19
N ASP A 59 -1.06 -17.59 10.14
CA ASP A 59 -1.31 -16.38 10.92
C ASP A 59 -0.49 -16.47 12.21
N ARG A 60 0.44 -15.54 12.40
CA ARG A 60 1.35 -15.52 13.55
C ARG A 60 1.17 -14.25 14.36
N THR A 61 0.91 -14.42 15.65
CA THR A 61 0.92 -13.31 16.61
C THR A 61 2.35 -13.03 17.04
N VAL A 62 2.74 -11.76 17.01
CA VAL A 62 4.09 -11.30 17.33
C VAL A 62 4.03 -10.09 18.26
N PRO A 63 5.09 -9.77 19.02
CA PRO A 63 5.12 -8.60 19.87
C PRO A 63 4.85 -7.31 19.06
N GLY A 64 3.92 -6.50 19.53
CA GLY A 64 3.66 -5.16 18.99
C GLY A 64 4.68 -4.14 19.51
N PRO A 65 4.48 -2.85 19.19
CA PRO A 65 5.28 -1.77 19.75
C PRO A 65 5.27 -1.78 21.27
N GLN A 66 6.36 -1.31 21.88
CA GLN A 66 6.48 -1.31 23.34
C GLN A 66 5.27 -0.64 24.05
N GLY A 67 4.60 -1.37 24.92
CA GLY A 67 3.40 -0.90 25.62
C GLY A 67 2.11 -0.98 24.82
N SER A 68 2.15 -1.54 23.60
CA SER A 68 0.99 -1.78 22.73
C SER A 68 0.63 -3.27 22.70
N PRO A 69 -0.57 -3.63 22.21
CA PRO A 69 -0.96 -5.03 21.99
C PRO A 69 -0.01 -5.76 21.03
N GLU A 70 -0.04 -7.08 21.07
CA GLU A 70 0.50 -7.93 20.02
C GLU A 70 -0.16 -7.62 18.68
N ILE A 71 0.57 -7.86 17.58
CA ILE A 71 0.09 -7.70 16.21
C ILE A 71 0.07 -9.06 15.50
N SER A 72 -0.75 -9.19 14.47
CA SER A 72 -0.80 -10.39 13.64
C SER A 72 -0.04 -10.17 12.33
N LEU A 73 0.74 -11.17 11.93
CA LEU A 73 1.36 -11.27 10.61
C LEU A 73 0.77 -12.47 9.87
N LEU A 74 0.28 -12.23 8.66
CA LEU A 74 -0.02 -13.28 7.70
C LEU A 74 1.26 -13.61 6.96
N ILE A 75 1.75 -14.85 7.08
CA ILE A 75 2.99 -15.33 6.50
C ILE A 75 2.67 -16.38 5.46
N CYS A 76 3.09 -16.17 4.20
CA CYS A 76 2.94 -17.14 3.14
C CYS A 76 4.33 -17.55 2.63
N ARG A 77 4.67 -18.82 2.79
CA ARG A 77 5.96 -19.39 2.39
C ARG A 77 5.79 -20.32 1.20
N PRO A 78 6.60 -20.20 0.13
CA PRO A 78 6.57 -21.16 -0.98
C PRO A 78 6.81 -22.59 -0.49
N THR A 79 5.96 -23.53 -0.93
CA THR A 79 6.07 -24.98 -0.59
C THR A 79 7.12 -25.71 -1.41
N GLY A 80 7.69 -25.08 -2.46
CA GLY A 80 8.74 -25.65 -3.28
C GLY A 80 10.04 -25.93 -2.51
N PRO A 81 10.97 -26.69 -3.09
CA PRO A 81 12.24 -27.02 -2.44
C PRO A 81 12.98 -25.74 -2.04
N ALA A 82 13.69 -25.82 -0.91
CA ALA A 82 14.49 -24.69 -0.43
C ALA A 82 15.54 -24.31 -1.51
N PRO A 83 15.62 -23.04 -1.94
CA PRO A 83 16.60 -22.61 -2.89
C PRO A 83 18.00 -22.59 -2.26
N GLN A 84 19.05 -22.50 -3.11
CA GLN A 84 20.45 -22.43 -2.62
C GLN A 84 20.74 -21.15 -1.80
N ARG A 85 19.97 -20.10 -2.03
CA ARG A 85 20.03 -18.82 -1.27
C ARG A 85 18.71 -18.58 -0.56
N PRO A 86 18.71 -17.97 0.64
CA PRO A 86 17.45 -17.59 1.28
C PRO A 86 16.58 -16.72 0.37
N ARG A 87 15.25 -16.86 0.48
CA ARG A 87 14.28 -16.17 -0.36
C ARG A 87 14.21 -14.68 -0.04
N PRO A 88 13.97 -13.82 -1.03
CA PRO A 88 13.58 -12.44 -0.75
C PRO A 88 12.22 -12.40 -0.04
N VAL A 89 11.94 -11.28 0.63
CA VAL A 89 10.66 -11.04 1.32
C VAL A 89 9.91 -9.91 0.63
N VAL A 90 8.62 -10.10 0.39
CA VAL A 90 7.67 -8.99 0.24
C VAL A 90 7.04 -8.72 1.59
N TYR A 91 7.37 -7.57 2.21
CA TYR A 91 6.65 -7.08 3.36
C TYR A 91 5.50 -6.20 2.89
N HIS A 92 4.29 -6.74 3.00
CA HIS A 92 3.08 -6.16 2.45
C HIS A 92 2.30 -5.37 3.51
N VAL A 93 1.86 -4.16 3.13
CA VAL A 93 1.02 -3.28 3.94
C VAL A 93 -0.28 -3.01 3.19
N HIS A 94 -1.41 -3.39 3.78
CA HIS A 94 -2.71 -3.32 3.11
C HIS A 94 -3.26 -1.90 2.99
N GLY A 95 -4.12 -1.69 1.99
CA GLY A 95 -4.87 -0.44 1.77
C GLY A 95 -6.10 -0.30 2.66
N GLY A 96 -6.94 0.68 2.36
CA GLY A 96 -8.20 0.92 3.07
C GLY A 96 -8.24 2.24 3.85
N GLY A 97 -7.53 3.28 3.42
CA GLY A 97 -7.58 4.62 4.01
C GLY A 97 -7.12 4.69 5.47
N MET A 98 -6.41 3.66 5.97
CA MET A 98 -6.05 3.47 7.39
C MET A 98 -7.26 3.30 8.31
N ILE A 99 -8.46 3.13 7.76
CA ILE A 99 -9.74 3.03 8.48
C ILE A 99 -10.51 1.74 8.21
N ILE A 100 -10.19 1.01 7.15
CA ILE A 100 -10.83 -0.26 6.77
C ILE A 100 -9.78 -1.27 6.28
N GLY A 101 -10.16 -2.54 6.18
CA GLY A 101 -9.30 -3.60 5.68
C GLY A 101 -8.64 -4.44 6.77
N ASN A 102 -7.84 -5.38 6.34
CA ASN A 102 -7.03 -6.27 7.16
C ASN A 102 -5.84 -6.78 6.33
N ASN A 103 -4.98 -7.60 6.90
CA ASN A 103 -3.77 -8.13 6.25
C ASN A 103 -4.03 -9.05 5.03
N ARG A 104 -5.29 -9.26 4.64
CA ARG A 104 -5.65 -10.02 3.43
C ARG A 104 -6.00 -9.13 2.24
N VAL A 105 -6.23 -7.83 2.47
CA VAL A 105 -6.54 -6.87 1.39
C VAL A 105 -5.34 -6.70 0.47
N GLY A 106 -5.47 -7.10 -0.81
CA GLY A 106 -4.43 -6.96 -1.84
C GLY A 106 -3.25 -7.92 -1.71
N VAL A 107 -3.28 -8.87 -0.76
CA VAL A 107 -2.21 -9.86 -0.58
C VAL A 107 -2.12 -10.84 -1.75
N ASP A 108 -3.21 -11.06 -2.47
CA ASP A 108 -3.26 -11.87 -3.69
C ASP A 108 -2.28 -11.37 -4.76
N VAL A 109 -2.16 -10.06 -4.92
CA VAL A 109 -1.18 -9.45 -5.84
C VAL A 109 0.25 -9.73 -5.38
N ALA A 110 0.52 -9.61 -4.08
CA ALA A 110 1.84 -9.95 -3.52
C ALA A 110 2.17 -11.44 -3.67
N LEU A 111 1.17 -12.32 -3.54
CA LEU A 111 1.32 -13.76 -3.77
C LEU A 111 1.59 -14.09 -5.26
N GLU A 112 1.00 -13.35 -6.20
CA GLU A 112 1.34 -13.49 -7.62
C GLU A 112 2.82 -13.19 -7.87
N TRP A 113 3.35 -12.10 -7.33
CA TRP A 113 4.78 -11.78 -7.42
C TRP A 113 5.65 -12.83 -6.74
N ALA A 114 5.24 -13.25 -5.55
CA ALA A 114 5.98 -14.23 -4.77
C ALA A 114 6.05 -15.60 -5.46
N ARG A 115 4.99 -16.02 -6.15
CA ARG A 115 4.99 -17.26 -6.93
C ARG A 115 5.95 -17.18 -8.12
N GLU A 116 5.99 -16.04 -8.82
CA GLU A 116 6.85 -15.84 -10.01
C GLU A 116 8.33 -15.66 -9.65
N LEU A 117 8.63 -15.16 -8.43
CA LEU A 117 9.98 -14.75 -8.03
C LEU A 117 10.52 -15.55 -6.83
N ASP A 118 9.83 -16.60 -6.41
CA ASP A 118 10.16 -17.45 -5.24
C ASP A 118 10.45 -16.63 -3.98
N MET A 119 9.46 -15.79 -3.56
CA MET A 119 9.56 -14.90 -2.41
C MET A 119 8.68 -15.38 -1.26
N VAL A 120 9.04 -14.99 -0.03
CA VAL A 120 8.15 -15.09 1.14
C VAL A 120 7.30 -13.82 1.19
N VAL A 121 6.00 -13.96 1.48
CA VAL A 121 5.11 -12.82 1.74
C VAL A 121 4.85 -12.73 3.23
N VAL A 122 5.02 -11.53 3.79
CA VAL A 122 4.62 -11.19 5.16
C VAL A 122 3.71 -9.98 5.08
N SER A 123 2.43 -10.14 5.44
CA SER A 123 1.44 -9.07 5.44
C SER A 123 1.02 -8.72 6.86
N VAL A 124 1.14 -7.46 7.23
CA VAL A 124 0.91 -6.99 8.60
C VAL A 124 -0.54 -6.55 8.82
N GLU A 125 -1.11 -7.00 9.95
CA GLU A 125 -2.36 -6.47 10.51
C GLU A 125 -2.01 -5.28 11.41
N TYR A 126 -2.25 -4.07 10.94
CA TYR A 126 -2.02 -2.86 11.72
C TYR A 126 -3.34 -2.31 12.28
N ARG A 127 -3.28 -1.68 13.46
CA ARG A 127 -4.44 -1.06 14.10
C ARG A 127 -4.98 0.09 13.25
N LEU A 128 -6.32 0.17 13.16
CA LEU A 128 -7.02 1.14 12.32
C LEU A 128 -7.49 2.37 13.12
N ALA A 129 -7.54 3.49 12.44
CA ALA A 129 -8.21 4.71 12.89
C ALA A 129 -9.72 4.58 12.62
N PRO A 130 -10.59 5.33 13.35
CA PRO A 130 -10.25 6.36 14.35
C PRO A 130 -9.89 5.81 15.74
N GLU A 131 -10.11 4.52 16.03
CA GLU A 131 -9.88 3.93 17.36
C GLU A 131 -8.39 4.01 17.74
N HIS A 132 -7.52 3.87 16.74
CA HIS A 132 -6.08 3.92 16.90
C HIS A 132 -5.45 4.92 15.90
N PRO A 133 -5.50 6.23 16.22
CA PRO A 133 -4.95 7.26 15.35
C PRO A 133 -3.42 7.20 15.29
N HIS A 134 -2.83 8.04 14.42
CA HIS A 134 -1.37 8.17 14.36
C HIS A 134 -0.77 8.45 15.75
N PRO A 135 0.31 7.71 16.18
CA PRO A 135 1.19 6.90 15.33
C PRO A 135 0.88 5.38 15.30
N ALA A 136 -0.23 4.90 15.88
CA ALA A 136 -0.47 3.48 16.04
C ALA A 136 -0.30 2.64 14.77
N PRO A 137 -0.88 3.01 13.59
CA PRO A 137 -0.71 2.22 12.37
C PRO A 137 0.75 2.08 11.93
N VAL A 138 1.51 3.17 11.90
CA VAL A 138 2.91 3.13 11.45
C VAL A 138 3.82 2.43 12.45
N ASP A 139 3.54 2.53 13.76
CA ASP A 139 4.29 1.83 14.79
C ASP A 139 4.08 0.31 14.70
N ASP A 140 2.86 -0.15 14.40
CA ASP A 140 2.57 -1.57 14.19
C ASP A 140 3.28 -2.11 12.94
N VAL A 141 3.22 -1.37 11.84
CA VAL A 141 3.93 -1.72 10.59
C VAL A 141 5.44 -1.78 10.82
N TYR A 142 5.99 -0.86 11.60
CA TYR A 142 7.40 -0.86 11.97
C TYR A 142 7.76 -2.08 12.83
N ALA A 143 6.98 -2.38 13.87
CA ALA A 143 7.23 -3.53 14.76
C ALA A 143 7.19 -4.86 13.99
N GLY A 144 6.20 -5.03 13.10
CA GLY A 144 6.08 -6.23 12.26
C GLY A 144 7.26 -6.40 11.31
N LEU A 145 7.79 -5.32 10.75
CA LEU A 145 8.97 -5.39 9.89
C LEU A 145 10.24 -5.73 10.67
N LEU A 146 10.43 -5.15 11.86
CA LEU A 146 11.56 -5.52 12.72
C LEU A 146 11.52 -7.00 13.07
N TRP A 147 10.36 -7.50 13.49
CA TRP A 147 10.19 -8.92 13.78
C TRP A 147 10.50 -9.79 12.55
N THR A 148 10.01 -9.39 11.37
CA THR A 148 10.26 -10.11 10.11
C THR A 148 11.75 -10.19 9.79
N ALA A 149 12.49 -9.11 9.95
CA ALA A 149 13.93 -9.08 9.71
C ALA A 149 14.70 -9.95 10.72
N GLU A 150 14.35 -9.87 12.01
CA GLU A 150 14.98 -10.67 13.08
C GLU A 150 14.73 -12.17 12.92
N HIS A 151 13.56 -12.56 12.40
CA HIS A 151 13.15 -13.96 12.27
C HIS A 151 13.23 -14.47 10.81
N ALA A 152 13.87 -13.73 9.91
CA ALA A 152 13.96 -14.08 8.49
C ALA A 152 14.49 -15.50 8.28
N ALA A 153 15.48 -15.95 9.05
CA ALA A 153 16.04 -17.31 8.97
C ALA A 153 15.00 -18.40 9.24
N GLU A 154 14.08 -18.20 10.21
CA GLU A 154 12.98 -19.12 10.49
C GLU A 154 11.97 -19.19 9.32
N LEU A 155 11.84 -18.09 8.59
CA LEU A 155 10.97 -17.98 7.42
C LEU A 155 11.62 -18.55 6.14
N GLY A 156 12.90 -18.98 6.21
CA GLY A 156 13.69 -19.34 5.04
C GLY A 156 14.00 -18.15 4.12
N ALA A 157 14.05 -16.97 4.69
CA ALA A 157 14.16 -15.68 4.00
C ALA A 157 15.49 -14.96 4.31
N ASP A 158 15.84 -13.99 3.47
CA ASP A 158 17.02 -13.16 3.57
C ASP A 158 16.65 -11.78 4.14
N PRO A 159 17.12 -11.41 5.34
CA PRO A 159 16.83 -10.12 5.96
C PRO A 159 17.39 -8.92 5.18
N GLU A 160 18.40 -9.14 4.33
CA GLU A 160 18.99 -8.08 3.48
C GLU A 160 18.22 -7.91 2.16
N ARG A 161 17.22 -8.75 1.89
CA ARG A 161 16.44 -8.73 0.65
C ARG A 161 14.94 -8.54 0.91
N ILE A 162 14.59 -7.56 1.73
CA ILE A 162 13.21 -7.17 2.03
C ILE A 162 12.78 -6.09 1.04
N VAL A 163 11.71 -6.36 0.29
CA VAL A 163 10.98 -5.38 -0.52
C VAL A 163 9.73 -4.97 0.24
N LEU A 164 9.60 -3.68 0.49
CA LEU A 164 8.42 -3.11 1.10
C LEU A 164 7.38 -2.84 0.02
N ALA A 165 6.15 -3.31 0.20
CA ALA A 165 5.09 -3.10 -0.78
C ALA A 165 3.78 -2.68 -0.11
N GLY A 166 3.05 -1.76 -0.74
CA GLY A 166 1.73 -1.38 -0.26
C GLY A 166 0.94 -0.57 -1.28
N ALA A 167 -0.38 -0.66 -1.18
CA ALA A 167 -1.30 0.07 -2.04
C ALA A 167 -2.11 1.10 -1.25
N SER A 168 -2.40 2.26 -1.84
CA SER A 168 -3.26 3.28 -1.23
C SER A 168 -2.73 3.73 0.15
N ALA A 169 -3.51 3.60 1.20
CA ALA A 169 -3.07 3.84 2.58
C ALA A 169 -1.86 2.97 2.97
N GLY A 170 -1.84 1.71 2.52
CA GLY A 170 -0.68 0.83 2.71
C GLY A 170 0.57 1.33 1.99
N GLY A 171 0.42 1.92 0.81
CA GLY A 171 1.50 2.62 0.10
C GLY A 171 2.00 3.84 0.84
N GLY A 172 1.10 4.60 1.47
CA GLY A 172 1.45 5.71 2.36
C GLY A 172 2.21 5.26 3.60
N LEU A 173 1.73 4.20 4.28
CA LEU A 173 2.41 3.60 5.44
C LEU A 173 3.76 2.99 5.05
N ALA A 174 3.86 2.39 3.86
CA ALA A 174 5.12 1.87 3.33
C ALA A 174 6.14 3.00 3.11
N ALA A 175 5.74 4.10 2.47
CA ALA A 175 6.61 5.27 2.31
C ALA A 175 7.01 5.87 3.66
N ALA A 176 6.08 5.96 4.62
CA ALA A 176 6.34 6.41 6.00
C ALA A 176 7.33 5.48 6.72
N LEU A 177 7.16 4.17 6.56
CA LEU A 177 8.05 3.17 7.13
C LEU A 177 9.47 3.27 6.54
N ALA A 178 9.61 3.50 5.23
CA ALA A 178 10.92 3.69 4.61
C ALA A 178 11.66 4.92 5.20
N LEU A 179 10.95 6.04 5.41
CA LEU A 179 11.48 7.21 6.11
C LEU A 179 11.90 6.86 7.55
N LEU A 180 11.03 6.18 8.29
CA LEU A 180 11.26 5.84 9.69
C LEU A 180 12.46 4.89 9.87
N LEU A 181 12.60 3.90 8.98
CA LEU A 181 13.74 2.98 8.99
C LEU A 181 15.06 3.70 8.70
N ARG A 182 15.08 4.60 7.72
CA ARG A 182 16.23 5.44 7.43
C ARG A 182 16.65 6.25 8.67
N ASP A 183 15.71 6.96 9.26
CA ASP A 183 15.95 7.90 10.35
C ASP A 183 16.34 7.20 11.66
N ARG A 184 15.83 5.99 11.88
CA ARG A 184 16.14 5.13 13.05
C ARG A 184 17.30 4.17 12.80
N GLN A 185 17.90 4.18 11.60
CA GLN A 185 18.96 3.23 11.21
C GLN A 185 18.52 1.76 11.41
N GLY A 186 17.29 1.46 11.02
CA GLY A 186 16.70 0.13 11.10
C GLY A 186 17.17 -0.81 9.97
N PRO A 187 16.52 -1.97 9.79
CA PRO A 187 16.81 -2.89 8.70
C PRO A 187 16.80 -2.20 7.34
N ARG A 188 17.75 -2.55 6.49
CA ARG A 188 17.82 -2.04 5.13
C ARG A 188 16.74 -2.69 4.27
N LEU A 189 16.12 -1.88 3.41
CA LEU A 189 15.20 -2.35 2.40
C LEU A 189 15.91 -2.45 1.05
N LEU A 190 15.61 -3.51 0.31
CA LEU A 190 16.09 -3.65 -1.06
C LEU A 190 15.40 -2.64 -1.99
N GLY A 191 14.09 -2.42 -1.79
CA GLY A 191 13.30 -1.44 -2.52
C GLY A 191 11.93 -1.22 -1.88
N GLN A 192 11.19 -0.24 -2.43
CA GLN A 192 9.81 0.05 -2.04
C GLN A 192 8.90 0.13 -3.26
N LEU A 193 7.79 -0.61 -3.24
CA LEU A 193 6.78 -0.66 -4.30
C LEU A 193 5.50 -0.03 -3.78
N LEU A 194 5.22 1.18 -4.25
CA LEU A 194 4.18 2.07 -3.75
C LEU A 194 3.09 2.23 -4.81
N LEU A 195 1.99 1.48 -4.65
CA LEU A 195 0.88 1.47 -5.60
C LEU A 195 -0.17 2.50 -5.19
N CYS A 196 -0.45 3.46 -6.07
CA CYS A 196 -1.37 4.58 -5.82
C CYS A 196 -1.32 5.11 -4.37
N PRO A 197 -0.12 5.43 -3.81
CA PRO A 197 0.05 5.68 -2.39
C PRO A 197 -0.66 6.95 -1.91
N MET A 198 -1.28 6.87 -0.72
CA MET A 198 -1.91 7.97 0.01
C MET A 198 -0.82 8.72 0.81
N LEU A 199 -0.36 9.89 0.33
CA LEU A 199 0.85 10.54 0.83
C LEU A 199 0.61 11.89 1.52
N ASP A 200 -0.46 12.62 1.17
CA ASP A 200 -0.65 14.02 1.54
C ASP A 200 -1.97 14.28 2.27
N ASP A 201 -1.88 14.54 3.57
CA ASP A 201 -3.02 14.79 4.45
C ASP A 201 -3.78 16.10 4.15
N ARG A 202 -3.19 17.02 3.38
CA ARG A 202 -3.82 18.29 3.00
C ARG A 202 -5.02 18.09 2.08
N ASN A 203 -5.02 17.01 1.26
CA ASN A 203 -6.09 16.68 0.33
C ASN A 203 -6.50 17.87 -0.57
N ASP A 204 -5.53 18.66 -1.01
CA ASP A 204 -5.75 19.95 -1.71
C ASP A 204 -5.02 20.05 -3.05
N THR A 205 -4.71 18.90 -3.66
CA THR A 205 -4.14 18.85 -5.00
C THR A 205 -5.20 19.09 -6.08
N PRO A 206 -4.83 19.55 -7.28
CA PRO A 206 -5.77 19.62 -8.41
C PRO A 206 -6.48 18.29 -8.67
N SER A 207 -5.78 17.15 -8.60
CA SER A 207 -6.38 15.82 -8.80
C SER A 207 -7.43 15.49 -7.73
N SER A 208 -7.20 15.81 -6.45
CA SER A 208 -8.19 15.57 -5.40
C SER A 208 -9.48 16.37 -5.62
N HIS A 209 -9.37 17.60 -6.11
CA HIS A 209 -10.54 18.42 -6.48
C HIS A 209 -11.25 17.93 -7.75
N GLN A 210 -10.50 17.49 -8.76
CA GLN A 210 -11.07 16.94 -10.00
C GLN A 210 -11.88 15.68 -9.75
N MET A 211 -11.41 14.81 -8.83
CA MET A 211 -12.00 13.51 -8.57
C MET A 211 -13.07 13.50 -7.46
N ALA A 212 -13.48 14.67 -6.95
CA ALA A 212 -14.56 14.75 -5.95
C ALA A 212 -15.87 14.15 -6.48
N GLY A 213 -16.38 13.12 -5.82
CA GLY A 213 -17.57 12.35 -6.20
C GLY A 213 -17.33 11.33 -7.33
N LEU A 214 -16.07 11.05 -7.70
CA LEU A 214 -15.72 10.15 -8.81
C LEU A 214 -14.76 9.03 -8.37
N GLY A 215 -14.82 7.92 -9.09
CA GLY A 215 -13.93 6.77 -8.84
C GLY A 215 -14.37 5.92 -7.66
N VAL A 216 -13.41 5.20 -7.07
CA VAL A 216 -13.59 4.30 -5.91
C VAL A 216 -13.21 5.02 -4.61
N TRP A 217 -12.14 5.82 -4.64
CA TRP A 217 -11.67 6.62 -3.51
C TRP A 217 -11.61 8.09 -3.93
N ASP A 218 -12.63 8.83 -3.55
CA ASP A 218 -12.77 10.23 -3.91
C ASP A 218 -12.20 11.17 -2.83
N ARG A 219 -12.32 12.47 -3.06
CA ARG A 219 -11.85 13.51 -2.13
C ARG A 219 -12.52 13.42 -0.76
N THR A 220 -13.80 13.05 -0.69
CA THR A 220 -14.55 12.94 0.58
C THR A 220 -14.07 11.72 1.37
N ALA A 221 -13.94 10.57 0.74
CA ALA A 221 -13.38 9.37 1.37
C ALA A 221 -11.94 9.63 1.88
N ASN A 222 -11.14 10.36 1.10
CA ASN A 222 -9.79 10.74 1.50
C ASN A 222 -9.77 11.69 2.70
N GLU A 223 -10.70 12.64 2.75
CA GLU A 223 -10.88 13.52 3.92
C GLU A 223 -11.26 12.75 5.18
N THR A 224 -12.16 11.76 5.04
CA THR A 224 -12.58 10.87 6.13
C THR A 224 -11.39 10.07 6.67
N GLY A 225 -10.60 9.43 5.81
CA GLY A 225 -9.43 8.66 6.22
C GLY A 225 -8.39 9.52 6.96
N TRP A 226 -8.00 10.64 6.39
CA TRP A 226 -7.04 11.54 7.02
C TRP A 226 -7.55 12.16 8.33
N THR A 227 -8.84 12.49 8.41
CA THR A 227 -9.43 13.04 9.63
C THR A 227 -9.50 11.98 10.73
N ALA A 228 -9.85 10.74 10.39
CA ALA A 228 -9.82 9.63 11.34
C ALA A 228 -8.40 9.40 11.89
N LEU A 229 -7.36 9.48 11.04
CA LEU A 229 -5.97 9.26 11.44
C LEU A 229 -5.40 10.40 12.28
N LEU A 230 -5.70 11.65 11.94
CA LEU A 230 -5.00 12.84 12.46
C LEU A 230 -5.87 13.75 13.34
N GLY A 231 -7.20 13.60 13.26
CA GLY A 231 -8.14 14.50 13.94
C GLY A 231 -7.96 15.95 13.48
N GLU A 232 -8.00 16.87 14.42
CA GLU A 232 -7.85 18.32 14.17
C GLU A 232 -6.44 18.71 13.66
N ARG A 233 -5.45 17.82 13.77
CA ARG A 233 -4.09 18.08 13.25
C ARG A 233 -4.00 18.00 11.73
N ARG A 234 -4.98 17.38 11.06
CA ARG A 234 -5.00 17.24 9.60
C ARG A 234 -4.84 18.60 8.91
N GLY A 235 -3.95 18.66 7.93
CA GLY A 235 -3.66 19.90 7.17
C GLY A 235 -2.84 20.93 7.93
N GLY A 236 -2.62 20.73 9.23
CA GLY A 236 -1.82 21.63 10.07
C GLY A 236 -0.33 21.60 9.77
N PRO A 237 0.46 22.52 10.34
CA PRO A 237 1.91 22.62 10.08
C PRO A 237 2.70 21.47 10.71
N ASP A 238 2.23 20.89 11.81
CA ASP A 238 2.98 19.94 12.65
C ASP A 238 2.62 18.46 12.35
N VAL A 239 2.06 18.16 11.16
CA VAL A 239 1.81 16.78 10.76
C VAL A 239 3.14 16.08 10.47
N SER A 240 3.34 14.95 11.17
CA SER A 240 4.56 14.15 11.05
C SER A 240 4.73 13.58 9.63
N PRO A 241 5.95 13.54 9.07
CA PRO A 241 6.23 12.83 7.82
C PRO A 241 5.99 11.31 7.92
N TYR A 242 5.96 10.76 9.13
CA TYR A 242 5.62 9.35 9.36
C TYR A 242 4.10 9.10 9.37
N ALA A 243 3.28 10.15 9.34
CA ALA A 243 1.85 10.08 9.06
C ALA A 243 1.56 10.36 7.59
N ALA A 244 2.16 11.43 7.05
CA ALA A 244 1.97 11.92 5.70
C ALA A 244 3.33 12.11 5.01
N PRO A 245 3.83 11.13 4.24
CA PRO A 245 5.18 11.16 3.64
C PRO A 245 5.46 12.37 2.75
N ALA A 246 4.43 12.98 2.14
CA ALA A 246 4.57 14.22 1.39
C ALA A 246 5.06 15.41 2.25
N ARG A 247 4.99 15.33 3.56
CA ARG A 247 5.50 16.33 4.52
C ARG A 247 7.00 16.22 4.77
N ALA A 248 7.64 15.09 4.42
CA ALA A 248 9.09 14.95 4.63
C ALA A 248 9.85 16.04 3.86
N GLU A 249 10.75 16.72 4.52
CA GLU A 249 11.59 17.75 3.89
C GLU A 249 12.74 17.14 3.09
N ASP A 250 13.30 16.03 3.59
CA ASP A 250 14.39 15.30 2.98
C ASP A 250 13.95 13.88 2.58
N LEU A 251 14.12 13.53 1.31
CA LEU A 251 13.89 12.20 0.74
C LEU A 251 15.19 11.50 0.31
N SER A 252 16.35 12.02 0.72
CA SER A 252 17.63 11.36 0.44
C SER A 252 17.77 10.05 1.21
N GLY A 253 18.58 9.13 0.69
CA GLY A 253 18.90 7.86 1.35
C GLY A 253 17.75 6.85 1.42
N LEU A 254 16.63 7.10 0.76
CA LEU A 254 15.55 6.14 0.63
C LEU A 254 15.94 4.99 -0.33
N PRO A 255 15.41 3.78 -0.12
CA PRO A 255 15.62 2.67 -1.05
C PRO A 255 15.02 2.99 -2.43
N PRO A 256 15.51 2.33 -3.52
CA PRO A 256 14.91 2.44 -4.83
C PRO A 256 13.39 2.27 -4.77
N ALA A 257 12.63 3.13 -5.45
CA ALA A 257 11.18 3.18 -5.38
C ALA A 257 10.56 2.90 -6.75
N PHE A 258 9.51 2.09 -6.77
CA PHE A 258 8.52 2.06 -7.83
C PHE A 258 7.27 2.77 -7.34
N LEU A 259 6.76 3.68 -8.15
CA LEU A 259 5.49 4.36 -7.88
C LEU A 259 4.59 4.23 -9.11
N ASP A 260 3.33 3.95 -8.89
CA ASP A 260 2.36 4.11 -9.96
C ASP A 260 1.06 4.74 -9.47
N VAL A 261 0.27 5.24 -10.43
CA VAL A 261 -0.98 5.91 -10.13
C VAL A 261 -1.83 6.03 -11.40
N GLY A 262 -3.13 5.98 -11.26
CA GLY A 262 -4.03 6.30 -12.36
C GLY A 262 -4.06 7.80 -12.69
N SER A 263 -4.30 8.18 -13.93
CA SER A 263 -4.46 9.60 -14.27
C SER A 263 -5.80 10.18 -13.83
N ALA A 264 -6.82 9.32 -13.67
CA ALA A 264 -8.17 9.67 -13.24
C ALA A 264 -8.42 9.23 -11.79
N GLU A 265 -7.54 9.67 -10.88
CA GLU A 265 -7.65 9.35 -9.45
C GLU A 265 -7.21 10.51 -8.53
N THR A 266 -7.58 10.42 -7.27
CA THR A 266 -7.37 11.44 -6.23
C THR A 266 -5.89 11.69 -5.95
N PHE A 267 -5.05 10.65 -5.90
CA PHE A 267 -3.65 10.70 -5.48
C PHE A 267 -2.66 11.04 -6.60
N ARG A 268 -3.11 11.19 -7.86
CA ARG A 268 -2.22 11.41 -9.01
C ARG A 268 -1.15 12.46 -8.76
N ASP A 269 -1.54 13.65 -8.33
CA ASP A 269 -0.61 14.79 -8.27
C ASP A 269 0.38 14.65 -7.12
N GLU A 270 -0.04 14.13 -5.96
CA GLU A 270 0.84 13.89 -4.83
C GLU A 270 1.87 12.79 -5.10
N VAL A 271 1.48 11.73 -5.82
CA VAL A 271 2.39 10.64 -6.23
C VAL A 271 3.45 11.14 -7.21
N VAL A 272 3.03 11.90 -8.22
CA VAL A 272 3.96 12.53 -9.20
C VAL A 272 4.92 13.48 -8.49
N ALA A 273 4.43 14.30 -7.57
CA ALA A 273 5.26 15.21 -6.79
C ALA A 273 6.26 14.46 -5.91
N TYR A 274 5.84 13.37 -5.27
CA TYR A 274 6.70 12.59 -4.39
C TYR A 274 7.84 11.91 -5.17
N ALA A 275 7.55 11.28 -6.31
CA ALA A 275 8.57 10.71 -7.18
C ALA A 275 9.57 11.78 -7.68
N SER A 276 9.07 12.95 -8.08
CA SER A 276 9.92 14.08 -8.49
C SER A 276 10.87 14.52 -7.38
N ARG A 277 10.40 14.55 -6.12
CA ARG A 277 11.21 14.91 -4.96
C ARG A 277 12.24 13.84 -4.59
N ILE A 278 11.96 12.55 -4.81
CA ILE A 278 12.96 11.48 -4.67
C ILE A 278 14.12 11.73 -5.64
N TRP A 279 13.85 12.04 -6.91
CA TRP A 279 14.89 12.36 -7.88
C TRP A 279 15.69 13.63 -7.50
N GLN A 280 15.00 14.68 -7.04
CA GLN A 280 15.65 15.92 -6.58
C GLN A 280 16.58 15.69 -5.39
N ALA A 281 16.28 14.71 -4.54
CA ALA A 281 17.10 14.28 -3.42
C ALA A 281 18.23 13.31 -3.82
N GLY A 282 18.40 13.01 -5.13
CA GLY A 282 19.43 12.10 -5.64
C GLY A 282 19.06 10.62 -5.52
N GLY A 283 17.80 10.29 -5.19
CA GLY A 283 17.30 8.94 -5.08
C GLY A 283 16.88 8.35 -6.44
N VAL A 284 16.54 7.05 -6.42
CA VAL A 284 16.07 6.29 -7.59
C VAL A 284 14.57 6.06 -7.47
N ALA A 285 13.80 6.50 -8.47
CA ALA A 285 12.38 6.23 -8.57
C ALA A 285 11.99 5.87 -10.00
N GLU A 286 11.12 4.88 -10.16
CA GLU A 286 10.42 4.58 -11.41
C GLU A 286 8.96 4.98 -11.21
N LEU A 287 8.43 5.82 -12.10
CA LEU A 287 7.07 6.34 -12.00
C LEU A 287 6.25 5.99 -13.23
N HIS A 288 5.07 5.41 -13.01
CA HIS A 288 4.06 5.19 -14.05
C HIS A 288 2.78 5.95 -13.73
N VAL A 289 2.25 6.68 -14.71
CA VAL A 289 0.93 7.32 -14.65
C VAL A 289 0.04 6.68 -15.71
N TRP A 290 -0.90 5.86 -15.26
CA TRP A 290 -1.74 5.04 -16.13
C TRP A 290 -2.91 5.85 -16.70
N PRO A 291 -2.99 6.05 -18.03
CA PRO A 291 -4.00 6.94 -18.63
C PRO A 291 -5.42 6.38 -18.43
N GLY A 292 -6.26 7.12 -17.71
CA GLY A 292 -7.64 6.74 -17.42
C GLY A 292 -7.82 5.72 -16.29
N GLY A 293 -6.74 5.29 -15.62
CA GLY A 293 -6.83 4.46 -14.43
C GLY A 293 -7.49 5.21 -13.27
N PHE A 294 -8.46 4.60 -12.60
CA PHE A 294 -9.03 5.05 -11.34
C PHE A 294 -8.29 4.41 -10.17
N HIS A 295 -8.57 4.83 -8.93
CA HIS A 295 -7.89 4.33 -7.73
C HIS A 295 -8.02 2.81 -7.56
N GLY A 296 -6.89 2.07 -7.56
CA GLY A 296 -6.86 0.61 -7.42
C GLY A 296 -7.41 -0.15 -8.63
N PHE A 297 -7.44 0.45 -9.82
CA PHE A 297 -8.04 -0.12 -11.02
C PHE A 297 -7.54 -1.51 -11.37
N ASP A 298 -6.27 -1.79 -11.13
CA ASP A 298 -5.63 -3.08 -11.44
C ASP A 298 -6.07 -4.22 -10.50
N GLY A 299 -6.46 -3.87 -9.26
CA GLY A 299 -7.10 -4.78 -8.31
C GLY A 299 -8.59 -4.99 -8.61
N PHE A 300 -9.33 -3.91 -8.87
CA PHE A 300 -10.77 -3.96 -9.10
C PHE A 300 -11.16 -4.48 -10.50
N ALA A 301 -10.34 -4.26 -11.50
CA ALA A 301 -10.57 -4.69 -12.88
C ALA A 301 -9.34 -5.41 -13.47
N PRO A 302 -8.89 -6.55 -12.89
CA PRO A 302 -7.63 -7.19 -13.25
C PRO A 302 -7.59 -7.68 -14.70
N GLN A 303 -8.76 -7.86 -15.34
CA GLN A 303 -8.87 -8.32 -16.71
C GLN A 303 -8.72 -7.23 -17.77
N ALA A 304 -8.80 -5.95 -17.38
CA ALA A 304 -8.62 -4.84 -18.29
C ALA A 304 -7.19 -4.80 -18.87
N ALA A 305 -7.04 -4.37 -20.12
CA ALA A 305 -5.74 -4.33 -20.78
C ALA A 305 -4.75 -3.44 -20.02
N LEU A 306 -5.22 -2.28 -19.52
CA LEU A 306 -4.39 -1.36 -18.74
C LEU A 306 -3.94 -1.98 -17.41
N SER A 307 -4.82 -2.73 -16.73
CA SER A 307 -4.52 -3.43 -15.46
C SER A 307 -3.43 -4.50 -15.66
N ARG A 308 -3.53 -5.29 -16.72
CA ARG A 308 -2.49 -6.27 -17.05
C ARG A 308 -1.14 -5.60 -17.32
N SER A 309 -1.15 -4.44 -17.99
CA SER A 309 0.08 -3.67 -18.23
C SER A 309 0.70 -3.16 -16.93
N ALA A 310 -0.12 -2.66 -16.01
CA ALA A 310 0.34 -2.21 -14.70
C ALA A 310 0.96 -3.36 -13.90
N ARG A 311 0.26 -4.49 -13.75
CA ARG A 311 0.76 -5.68 -13.06
C ARG A 311 2.05 -6.24 -13.67
N ALA A 312 2.17 -6.19 -15.01
CA ALA A 312 3.40 -6.60 -15.67
C ALA A 312 4.58 -5.66 -15.34
N ALA A 313 4.35 -4.35 -15.24
CA ALA A 313 5.38 -3.39 -14.86
C ALA A 313 5.86 -3.59 -13.41
N HIS A 314 4.94 -3.90 -12.47
CA HIS A 314 5.30 -4.24 -11.09
C HIS A 314 6.26 -5.43 -11.05
N LEU A 315 5.89 -6.52 -11.73
CA LEU A 315 6.68 -7.75 -11.77
C LEU A 315 8.03 -7.55 -12.48
N ASP A 316 8.06 -6.75 -13.54
CA ASP A 316 9.30 -6.47 -14.26
C ASP A 316 10.27 -5.63 -13.42
N TRP A 317 9.78 -4.64 -12.70
CA TRP A 317 10.58 -3.87 -11.76
C TRP A 317 11.16 -4.76 -10.65
N LEU A 318 10.34 -5.62 -10.04
CA LEU A 318 10.79 -6.58 -9.02
C LEU A 318 11.88 -7.52 -9.55
N ARG A 319 11.74 -8.02 -10.80
CA ARG A 319 12.77 -8.86 -11.42
C ARG A 319 14.11 -8.14 -11.55
N ARG A 320 14.11 -6.89 -12.00
CA ARG A 320 15.33 -6.08 -12.11
C ARG A 320 15.95 -5.83 -10.72
N LEU A 321 15.15 -5.46 -9.76
CA LEU A 321 15.59 -5.19 -8.38
C LEU A 321 16.23 -6.43 -7.73
N LEU A 322 15.65 -7.61 -7.93
CA LEU A 322 16.14 -8.86 -7.34
C LEU A 322 17.36 -9.44 -8.06
N ALA A 323 17.66 -8.98 -9.27
CA ALA A 323 18.84 -9.43 -10.05
C ALA A 323 20.14 -8.73 -9.62
N GLU A 324 20.04 -7.62 -8.89
CA GLU A 324 21.18 -6.89 -8.32
C GLU A 324 21.71 -7.61 -7.05
#